data_b336238b348e8d5c0335f0dc4826a292
#
_entry.id   b336238b348e8d5c0335f0dc4826a292
#
_cell.length_a   1.000
_cell.length_b   1.000
_cell.length_c   1.000
_cell.angle_alpha   90.00
_cell.angle_beta   90.00
_cell.angle_gamma   90.00
#
_symmetry.space_group_name_H-M   'P 1'
#
loop_
_entity.id
_entity.type
_entity.pdbx_description
1 polymer ?
#
loop_
_entity_poly.entity_id
_entity_poly.type
_entity_poly.pdbx_seq_one_letter_code
_entity_poly.pdbx_strand_id
1 'polypeptide(L)'
;MAASNGKLTTKDDMKNRFFALLVMSVLAIGAGYSVATAAEGPRVPQHEYVMNDDRFARLLQLVDEESFDSGKLRVIEAASLGGYFSCRQVALILKKISFSSEKKKVIEIMANSIVGFRGIDLLLDQFSFDSEKKEVLDLLGMPYFRF
;
A
#
# COMPACT_ATOMS: atom_id res chain seq x y z
N MET A 1 20.76 -54.41 -30.65
CA MET A 1 20.58 -53.82 -29.30
C MET A 1 20.64 -52.31 -29.45
N ALA A 2 19.50 -51.66 -29.48
CA ALA A 2 19.37 -50.22 -29.67
C ALA A 2 18.88 -49.61 -28.35
N ALA A 3 19.67 -48.74 -27.74
CA ALA A 3 19.32 -48.03 -26.55
C ALA A 3 18.56 -46.75 -26.93
N SER A 4 17.31 -46.67 -26.51
CA SER A 4 16.42 -45.50 -26.64
C SER A 4 16.81 -44.48 -25.58
N ASN A 5 17.34 -43.34 -26.01
CA ASN A 5 17.51 -42.15 -25.16
C ASN A 5 16.22 -41.32 -25.16
N GLY A 6 15.38 -41.56 -24.19
CA GLY A 6 14.24 -40.68 -23.89
C GLY A 6 14.71 -39.34 -23.29
N LYS A 7 14.61 -38.28 -24.05
CA LYS A 7 14.90 -36.92 -23.64
C LYS A 7 13.74 -36.40 -22.78
N LEU A 8 13.92 -36.34 -21.46
CA LEU A 8 13.00 -35.63 -20.57
C LEU A 8 13.10 -34.12 -20.83
N THR A 9 12.09 -33.57 -21.46
CA THR A 9 11.90 -32.14 -21.53
C THR A 9 11.44 -31.64 -20.18
N THR A 10 12.32 -30.97 -19.44
CA THR A 10 12.03 -30.34 -18.16
C THR A 10 11.14 -29.12 -18.36
N LYS A 11 10.23 -28.94 -17.41
CA LYS A 11 9.23 -27.84 -17.34
C LYS A 11 9.83 -26.43 -17.47
N ASP A 12 11.13 -26.31 -17.25
CA ASP A 12 11.89 -25.06 -17.36
C ASP A 12 12.21 -24.66 -18.82
N ASP A 13 12.28 -25.63 -19.73
CA ASP A 13 12.51 -25.37 -21.16
C ASP A 13 11.30 -24.71 -21.83
N MET A 14 10.10 -24.96 -21.34
CA MET A 14 8.88 -24.32 -21.88
C MET A 14 8.76 -22.86 -21.47
N LYS A 15 9.21 -22.48 -20.28
CA LYS A 15 9.19 -21.07 -19.83
C LYS A 15 10.16 -20.20 -20.63
N ASN A 16 11.33 -20.73 -20.93
CA ASN A 16 12.33 -20.00 -21.71
C ASN A 16 11.95 -19.81 -23.19
N ARG A 17 11.21 -20.75 -23.77
CA ARG A 17 10.75 -20.64 -25.16
C ARG A 17 9.60 -19.64 -25.32
N PHE A 18 8.74 -19.47 -24.30
CA PHE A 18 7.70 -18.43 -24.29
C PHE A 18 8.29 -17.03 -24.12
N PHE A 19 9.37 -16.89 -23.35
CA PHE A 19 10.06 -15.59 -23.16
C PHE A 19 10.82 -15.15 -24.42
N ALA A 20 11.38 -16.09 -25.18
CA ALA A 20 12.11 -15.79 -26.43
C ALA A 20 11.18 -15.38 -27.58
N LEU A 21 9.92 -15.86 -27.60
CA LEU A 21 8.94 -15.48 -28.62
C LEU A 21 8.28 -14.12 -28.38
N LEU A 22 8.31 -13.61 -27.13
CA LEU A 22 7.70 -12.30 -26.80
C LEU A 22 8.66 -11.13 -27.06
N VAL A 23 9.96 -11.37 -27.19
CA VAL A 23 10.97 -10.32 -27.43
C VAL A 23 11.19 -10.04 -28.93
N MET A 24 10.76 -10.95 -29.83
CA MET A 24 11.00 -10.81 -31.27
C MET A 24 9.91 -10.06 -32.05
N SER A 25 8.82 -9.62 -31.43
CA SER A 25 7.73 -8.95 -32.15
C SER A 25 7.70 -7.40 -32.01
N VAL A 26 8.74 -6.77 -31.47
CA VAL A 26 8.77 -5.30 -31.24
C VAL A 26 9.75 -4.56 -32.19
N LEU A 27 10.35 -5.23 -33.19
CA LEU A 27 11.35 -4.64 -34.07
C LEU A 27 10.87 -4.49 -35.52
N ALA A 28 9.66 -4.00 -35.75
CA ALA A 28 9.30 -3.55 -37.10
C ALA A 28 8.13 -2.58 -37.09
N ILE A 29 8.31 -1.34 -36.62
CA ILE A 29 7.63 -0.18 -37.18
C ILE A 29 8.54 1.03 -36.86
N GLY A 30 9.44 1.31 -37.75
CA GLY A 30 10.12 2.60 -37.82
C GLY A 30 9.24 3.55 -38.57
N ALA A 31 8.82 4.63 -37.94
CA ALA A 31 8.61 5.96 -38.51
C ALA A 31 8.03 6.89 -37.42
N GLY A 32 8.84 7.85 -37.01
CA GLY A 32 8.33 9.17 -36.65
C GLY A 32 7.50 9.31 -35.39
N TYR A 33 7.96 8.80 -34.24
CA TYR A 33 7.45 9.33 -32.97
C TYR A 33 8.39 10.45 -32.51
N SER A 34 7.99 11.69 -32.76
CA SER A 34 8.40 12.84 -31.98
C SER A 34 8.37 12.41 -30.51
N VAL A 35 9.50 12.54 -29.83
CA VAL A 35 9.57 12.48 -28.39
C VAL A 35 8.77 13.67 -27.88
N ALA A 36 7.46 13.51 -27.79
CA ALA A 36 6.65 14.41 -26.99
C ALA A 36 7.23 14.29 -25.59
N THR A 37 7.89 15.37 -25.15
CA THR A 37 8.15 15.71 -23.76
C THR A 37 7.09 15.04 -22.92
N ALA A 38 7.51 14.23 -21.92
CA ALA A 38 6.60 13.60 -20.96
C ALA A 38 5.62 14.67 -20.47
N ALA A 39 4.45 14.72 -21.10
CA ALA A 39 3.33 15.43 -20.55
C ALA A 39 3.08 14.75 -19.20
N GLU A 40 3.34 15.49 -18.13
CA GLU A 40 2.83 15.12 -16.82
C GLU A 40 1.37 14.70 -17.06
N GLY A 41 1.10 13.39 -16.95
CA GLY A 41 -0.26 12.90 -17.03
C GLY A 41 -1.12 13.71 -16.07
N PRO A 42 -2.41 13.89 -16.32
CA PRO A 42 -3.24 14.69 -15.46
C PRO A 42 -2.95 14.29 -14.02
N ARG A 43 -2.44 15.24 -13.23
CA ARG A 43 -2.23 15.04 -11.78
C ARG A 43 -3.62 14.83 -11.22
N VAL A 44 -4.02 13.58 -11.09
CA VAL A 44 -5.28 13.24 -10.43
C VAL A 44 -5.14 13.76 -9.01
N PRO A 45 -6.01 14.66 -8.56
CA PRO A 45 -5.92 15.20 -7.21
C PRO A 45 -5.96 14.02 -6.23
N GLN A 46 -4.93 13.85 -5.42
CA GLN A 46 -4.85 12.73 -4.44
C GLN A 46 -6.05 12.72 -3.47
N HIS A 47 -6.78 13.84 -3.38
CA HIS A 47 -8.01 13.96 -2.60
C HIS A 47 -9.18 13.12 -3.13
N GLU A 48 -9.17 12.75 -4.41
CA GLU A 48 -10.28 12.00 -5.02
C GLU A 48 -10.33 10.53 -4.57
N TYR A 49 -9.21 10.00 -4.08
CA TYR A 49 -9.12 8.62 -3.61
C TYR A 49 -9.27 8.46 -2.10
N VAL A 50 -9.11 9.54 -1.32
CA VAL A 50 -9.25 9.50 0.14
C VAL A 50 -10.72 9.35 0.51
N MET A 51 -10.99 8.52 1.52
CA MET A 51 -12.34 8.33 2.05
C MET A 51 -12.96 9.70 2.41
N ASN A 52 -14.15 9.97 1.89
CA ASN A 52 -14.85 11.23 2.18
C ASN A 52 -15.29 11.32 3.65
N ASP A 53 -15.57 12.53 4.11
CA ASP A 53 -15.81 12.82 5.53
C ASP A 53 -17.03 12.08 6.08
N ASP A 54 -18.11 11.91 5.31
CA ASP A 54 -19.33 11.23 5.77
C ASP A 54 -19.08 9.73 6.00
N ARG A 55 -18.40 9.07 5.06
CA ARG A 55 -18.02 7.66 5.19
C ARG A 55 -17.01 7.47 6.33
N PHE A 56 -16.09 8.41 6.47
CA PHE A 56 -15.10 8.38 7.53
C PHE A 56 -15.74 8.60 8.91
N ALA A 57 -16.68 9.52 9.06
CA ALA A 57 -17.43 9.71 10.28
C ALA A 57 -18.19 8.43 10.69
N ARG A 58 -18.82 7.75 9.72
CA ARG A 58 -19.47 6.46 9.97
C ARG A 58 -18.48 5.37 10.38
N LEU A 59 -17.29 5.32 9.77
CA LEU A 59 -16.24 4.39 10.20
C LEU A 59 -15.84 4.64 11.66
N LEU A 60 -15.60 5.91 12.04
CA LEU A 60 -15.25 6.24 13.43
C LEU A 60 -16.35 5.83 14.41
N GLN A 61 -17.63 5.97 14.04
CA GLN A 61 -18.74 5.51 14.85
C GLN A 61 -18.68 3.99 15.03
N LEU A 62 -18.48 3.21 13.97
CA LEU A 62 -18.36 1.75 14.04
C LEU A 62 -17.17 1.32 14.93
N VAL A 63 -16.05 2.05 14.86
CA VAL A 63 -14.89 1.81 15.74
C VAL A 63 -15.24 2.12 17.20
N ASP A 64 -16.02 3.17 17.47
CA ASP A 64 -16.45 3.54 18.83
C ASP A 64 -17.48 2.57 19.43
N GLU A 65 -18.29 1.90 18.60
CA GLU A 65 -19.25 0.88 19.03
C GLU A 65 -18.55 -0.39 19.57
N GLU A 66 -17.29 -0.62 19.15
CA GLU A 66 -16.50 -1.75 19.63
C GLU A 66 -15.86 -1.46 21.00
N SER A 67 -16.17 -2.28 21.98
CA SER A 67 -15.70 -2.11 23.36
C SER A 67 -14.22 -2.48 23.55
N PHE A 68 -13.67 -3.35 22.70
CA PHE A 68 -12.30 -3.86 22.79
C PHE A 68 -11.48 -3.51 21.58
N ASP A 69 -10.19 -3.22 21.78
CA ASP A 69 -9.27 -2.87 20.70
C ASP A 69 -9.21 -3.98 19.62
N SER A 70 -9.36 -5.24 19.98
CA SER A 70 -9.42 -6.35 19.01
C SER A 70 -10.63 -6.28 18.06
N GLY A 71 -11.77 -5.79 18.54
CA GLY A 71 -12.94 -5.52 17.71
C GLY A 71 -12.70 -4.34 16.78
N LYS A 72 -12.17 -3.25 17.34
CA LYS A 72 -11.79 -2.06 16.57
C LYS A 72 -10.82 -2.39 15.43
N LEU A 73 -9.79 -3.21 15.70
CA LEU A 73 -8.85 -3.65 14.68
C LEU A 73 -9.54 -4.34 13.50
N ARG A 74 -10.53 -5.22 13.75
CA ARG A 74 -11.28 -5.90 12.68
C ARG A 74 -12.07 -4.93 11.82
N VAL A 75 -12.71 -3.93 12.45
CA VAL A 75 -13.43 -2.87 11.71
C VAL A 75 -12.48 -2.07 10.84
N ILE A 76 -11.30 -1.70 11.38
CA ILE A 76 -10.27 -0.94 10.67
C ILE A 76 -9.70 -1.77 9.50
N GLU A 77 -9.43 -3.05 9.72
CA GLU A 77 -8.94 -3.97 8.68
C GLU A 77 -9.94 -4.06 7.52
N ALA A 78 -11.22 -4.28 7.81
CA ALA A 78 -12.26 -4.31 6.78
C ALA A 78 -12.35 -2.99 6.00
N ALA A 79 -12.21 -1.85 6.68
CA ALA A 79 -12.22 -0.54 6.05
C ALA A 79 -10.99 -0.31 5.16
N SER A 80 -9.81 -0.80 5.56
CA SER A 80 -8.56 -0.66 4.80
C SER A 80 -8.57 -1.41 3.48
N LEU A 81 -9.34 -2.49 3.37
CA LEU A 81 -9.52 -3.25 2.13
C LEU A 81 -10.35 -2.49 1.08
N GLY A 82 -11.21 -1.57 1.52
CA GLY A 82 -12.19 -0.88 0.66
C GLY A 82 -11.96 0.63 0.50
N GLY A 83 -10.90 1.20 1.06
CA GLY A 83 -10.69 2.64 1.00
C GLY A 83 -9.25 3.08 1.21
N TYR A 84 -8.99 4.33 0.84
CA TYR A 84 -7.73 5.01 1.10
C TYR A 84 -7.94 6.11 2.15
N PHE A 85 -6.91 6.37 2.94
CA PHE A 85 -6.95 7.27 4.08
C PHE A 85 -5.80 8.26 4.04
N SER A 86 -6.04 9.49 4.49
CA SER A 86 -4.99 10.45 4.77
C SER A 86 -4.34 10.17 6.13
N CYS A 87 -3.11 10.63 6.35
CA CYS A 87 -2.46 10.55 7.66
C CYS A 87 -3.31 11.18 8.79
N ARG A 88 -4.04 12.26 8.47
CA ARG A 88 -4.96 12.90 9.43
C ARG A 88 -6.11 11.97 9.85
N GLN A 89 -6.70 11.24 8.90
CA GLN A 89 -7.77 10.28 9.20
C GLN A 89 -7.23 9.12 10.03
N VAL A 90 -6.06 8.59 9.67
CA VAL A 90 -5.41 7.53 10.46
C VAL A 90 -5.08 8.01 11.88
N ALA A 91 -4.59 9.24 12.04
CA ALA A 91 -4.36 9.82 13.37
C ALA A 91 -5.64 9.87 14.23
N LEU A 92 -6.81 10.16 13.62
CA LEU A 92 -8.10 10.14 14.32
C LEU A 92 -8.53 8.72 14.70
N ILE A 93 -8.25 7.72 13.86
CA ILE A 93 -8.47 6.30 14.19
C ILE A 93 -7.58 5.89 15.36
N LEU A 94 -6.29 6.24 15.34
CA LEU A 94 -5.34 5.90 16.41
C LEU A 94 -5.74 6.46 17.78
N LYS A 95 -6.43 7.61 17.83
CA LYS A 95 -6.99 8.17 19.07
C LYS A 95 -8.03 7.28 19.73
N LYS A 96 -8.66 6.39 18.97
CA LYS A 96 -9.66 5.44 19.46
C LYS A 96 -9.07 4.14 20.03
N ILE A 97 -7.75 3.95 19.84
CA ILE A 97 -7.01 2.77 20.28
C ILE A 97 -6.25 3.11 21.56
N SER A 98 -6.38 2.22 22.57
CA SER A 98 -5.87 2.49 23.90
C SER A 98 -4.37 2.22 24.04
N PHE A 99 -3.86 1.16 23.42
CA PHE A 99 -2.49 0.70 23.64
C PHE A 99 -1.58 0.97 22.44
N SER A 100 -0.34 1.42 22.72
CA SER A 100 0.65 1.68 21.66
C SER A 100 0.94 0.45 20.77
N SER A 101 0.95 -0.74 21.34
CA SER A 101 1.11 -1.98 20.59
C SER A 101 0.00 -2.18 19.56
N GLU A 102 -1.24 -1.90 19.95
CA GLU A 102 -2.40 -2.01 19.07
C GLU A 102 -2.43 -0.86 18.04
N LYS A 103 -1.98 0.35 18.41
CA LYS A 103 -1.78 1.45 17.45
C LYS A 103 -0.79 1.08 16.36
N LYS A 104 0.33 0.40 16.69
CA LYS A 104 1.29 -0.09 15.68
C LYS A 104 0.65 -1.11 14.74
N LYS A 105 -0.17 -2.03 15.24
CA LYS A 105 -0.92 -2.97 14.39
C LYS A 105 -1.88 -2.25 13.44
N VAL A 106 -2.53 -1.16 13.88
CA VAL A 106 -3.35 -0.33 12.99
C VAL A 106 -2.50 0.23 11.85
N ILE A 107 -1.29 0.71 12.13
CA ILE A 107 -0.38 1.19 11.08
C ILE A 107 0.00 0.06 10.12
N GLU A 108 0.36 -1.12 10.62
CA GLU A 108 0.66 -2.30 9.78
C GLU A 108 -0.51 -2.65 8.83
N ILE A 109 -1.73 -2.71 9.36
CA ILE A 109 -2.94 -3.00 8.61
C ILE A 109 -3.19 -1.94 7.53
N MET A 110 -3.02 -0.67 7.88
CA MET A 110 -3.39 0.46 7.03
C MET A 110 -2.26 0.96 6.13
N ALA A 111 -1.02 0.49 6.29
CA ALA A 111 0.16 1.03 5.59
C ALA A 111 -0.04 1.20 4.07
N ASN A 112 -0.64 0.20 3.43
CA ASN A 112 -0.91 0.22 1.98
C ASN A 112 -2.15 1.05 1.59
N SER A 113 -2.95 1.48 2.56
CA SER A 113 -4.17 2.27 2.36
C SER A 113 -3.96 3.76 2.66
N ILE A 114 -2.79 4.13 3.19
CA ILE A 114 -2.44 5.52 3.46
C ILE A 114 -1.94 6.17 2.19
N VAL A 115 -2.59 7.26 1.76
CA VAL A 115 -2.21 8.02 0.59
C VAL A 115 -1.74 9.42 0.95
N GLY A 116 -0.52 9.72 0.52
CA GLY A 116 0.15 10.99 0.83
C GLY A 116 0.55 11.10 2.30
N PHE A 117 1.68 11.74 2.53
CA PHE A 117 2.25 11.88 3.89
C PHE A 117 2.03 13.27 4.49
N ARG A 118 1.12 14.05 3.90
CA ARG A 118 0.73 15.35 4.47
C ARG A 118 0.05 15.12 5.82
N GLY A 119 0.58 15.70 6.88
CA GLY A 119 0.08 15.52 8.24
C GLY A 119 0.61 14.25 8.92
N ILE A 120 1.74 13.73 8.47
CA ILE A 120 2.42 12.60 9.12
C ILE A 120 2.78 12.91 10.58
N ASP A 121 3.08 14.16 10.88
CA ASP A 121 3.29 14.69 12.23
C ASP A 121 2.11 14.37 13.16
N LEU A 122 0.88 14.60 12.71
CA LEU A 122 -0.34 14.29 13.49
C LEU A 122 -0.47 12.81 13.82
N LEU A 123 -0.03 11.95 12.89
CA LEU A 123 -0.03 10.50 13.07
C LEU A 123 1.06 10.09 14.08
N LEU A 124 2.26 10.63 13.95
CA LEU A 124 3.38 10.34 14.84
C LEU A 124 3.15 10.87 16.27
N ASP A 125 2.40 11.94 16.43
CA ASP A 125 2.00 12.49 17.75
C ASP A 125 1.10 11.53 18.56
N GLN A 126 0.58 10.48 17.94
CA GLN A 126 -0.17 9.44 18.65
C GLN A 126 0.74 8.45 19.41
N PHE A 127 2.05 8.56 19.24
CA PHE A 127 3.07 7.73 19.89
C PHE A 127 3.93 8.59 20.82
N SER A 128 4.16 8.10 22.02
CA SER A 128 4.83 8.87 23.07
C SER A 128 6.36 8.81 22.98
N PHE A 129 6.90 7.71 22.43
CA PHE A 129 8.34 7.47 22.39
C PHE A 129 8.90 7.61 20.97
N ASP A 130 10.08 8.23 20.86
CA ASP A 130 10.75 8.39 19.56
C ASP A 130 11.10 7.06 18.89
N SER A 131 11.37 6.01 19.69
CA SER A 131 11.56 4.65 19.17
C SER A 131 10.32 4.12 18.48
N GLU A 132 9.12 4.36 19.04
CA GLU A 132 7.85 3.97 18.43
C GLU A 132 7.58 4.75 17.13
N LYS A 133 7.87 6.06 17.14
CA LYS A 133 7.73 6.89 15.94
C LYS A 133 8.64 6.41 14.81
N LYS A 134 9.86 6.00 15.16
CA LYS A 134 10.80 5.43 14.19
C LYS A 134 10.27 4.12 13.60
N GLU A 135 9.79 3.20 14.44
CA GLU A 135 9.17 1.94 13.98
C GLU A 135 7.98 2.21 13.02
N VAL A 136 7.15 3.20 13.35
CA VAL A 136 6.02 3.61 12.50
C VAL A 136 6.51 4.13 11.16
N LEU A 137 7.57 4.94 11.13
CA LEU A 137 8.15 5.43 9.87
C LEU A 137 8.75 4.29 9.04
N ASP A 138 9.37 3.31 9.69
CA ASP A 138 9.90 2.12 9.02
C ASP A 138 8.75 1.30 8.39
N LEU A 139 7.62 1.11 9.12
CA LEU A 139 6.41 0.45 8.62
C LEU A 139 5.78 1.18 7.41
N LEU A 140 5.86 2.51 7.40
CA LEU A 140 5.38 3.35 6.30
C LEU A 140 6.38 3.47 5.13
N GLY A 141 7.52 2.80 5.20
CA GLY A 141 8.57 2.88 4.18
C GLY A 141 9.32 4.21 4.17
N MET A 142 9.37 4.94 5.29
CA MET A 142 9.98 6.26 5.43
C MET A 142 11.17 6.29 6.43
N PRO A 143 12.15 5.37 6.34
CA PRO A 143 13.20 5.23 7.36
C PRO A 143 14.13 6.45 7.46
N TYR A 144 14.13 7.32 6.48
CA TYR A 144 15.00 8.52 6.42
C TYR A 144 14.29 9.81 6.84
N PHE A 145 13.02 9.73 7.27
CA PHE A 145 12.31 10.90 7.78
C PHE A 145 12.96 11.34 9.10
N ARG A 146 13.28 12.65 9.22
CA ARG A 146 13.82 13.25 10.45
C ARG A 146 12.78 14.22 11.02
N PHE A 147 12.60 14.16 12.32
CA PHE A 147 11.74 15.08 13.08
C PHE A 147 12.40 16.44 13.21
#